data_3ba6f000311dc6b6f783dcbc543672f3
#
_entry.id   3ba6f000311dc6b6f783dcbc543672f3
#
_cell.length_a   1.000
_cell.length_b   1.000
_cell.length_c   1.000
_cell.angle_alpha   90.00
_cell.angle_beta   90.00
_cell.angle_gamma   90.00
#
_symmetry.space_group_name_H-M   'P 1'
#
loop_
_entity.id
_entity.type
_entity.pdbx_description
1 polymer ?
#
loop_
_entity_poly.entity_id
_entity_poly.type
_entity_poly.pdbx_seq_one_letter_code
_entity_poly.pdbx_strand_id
1 'polypeptide(L)'
;LTGEKAQALGLEYARKNFPGHQALVCTHTDGHNGSGNIHVHIIINSLRKYDIPKEDYMERNCDSLAGYKHHLSKDYLQHLQKSLMDICNRENLHQVDLLSPSENKITDKEYYAVKRNQKKLDKLNEQILADGLTPRRTTFQTQKQYLRDAIAEISHIAKDVEDFKKQL
;
A
#
# COMPACT_ATOMS: atom_id res chain seq x y z
N LEU A 1 4.81 5.81 -17.52
CA LEU A 1 5.34 6.93 -16.74
C LEU A 1 6.87 7.00 -16.94
N THR A 2 7.43 8.19 -17.27
CA THR A 2 8.88 8.42 -17.37
C THR A 2 9.41 8.92 -16.01
N GLY A 3 10.73 8.78 -15.78
CA GLY A 3 11.37 9.30 -14.55
C GLY A 3 11.20 10.81 -14.39
N GLU A 4 11.33 11.56 -15.49
CA GLU A 4 11.13 13.02 -15.50
C GLU A 4 9.73 13.41 -15.13
N LYS A 5 8.72 12.72 -15.69
CA LYS A 5 7.30 12.94 -15.34
C LYS A 5 7.03 12.60 -13.88
N ALA A 6 7.58 11.48 -13.38
CA ALA A 6 7.46 11.10 -11.97
C ALA A 6 8.09 12.15 -11.05
N GLN A 7 9.27 12.68 -11.40
CA GLN A 7 9.93 13.76 -10.67
C GLN A 7 9.07 15.03 -10.62
N ALA A 8 8.47 15.43 -11.74
CA ALA A 8 7.61 16.59 -11.80
C ALA A 8 6.37 16.44 -10.91
N LEU A 9 5.71 15.27 -10.95
CA LEU A 9 4.55 14.97 -10.10
C LEU A 9 4.93 14.91 -8.62
N GLY A 10 6.10 14.34 -8.30
CA GLY A 10 6.62 14.33 -6.93
C GLY A 10 6.89 15.72 -6.38
N LEU A 11 7.46 16.62 -7.19
CA LEU A 11 7.67 18.02 -6.81
C LEU A 11 6.34 18.76 -6.62
N GLU A 12 5.37 18.55 -7.50
CA GLU A 12 4.02 19.11 -7.35
C GLU A 12 3.37 18.63 -6.06
N TYR A 13 3.40 17.32 -5.81
CA TYR A 13 2.85 16.72 -4.60
C TYR A 13 3.50 17.27 -3.32
N ALA A 14 4.83 17.37 -3.31
CA ALA A 14 5.56 17.90 -2.17
C ALA A 14 5.19 19.36 -1.86
N ARG A 15 5.13 20.21 -2.90
CA ARG A 15 4.77 21.63 -2.76
C ARG A 15 3.34 21.83 -2.25
N LYS A 16 2.41 21.02 -2.78
CA LYS A 16 0.99 21.10 -2.40
C LYS A 16 0.76 20.62 -0.98
N ASN A 17 1.37 19.51 -0.58
CA ASN A 17 1.00 18.80 0.64
C ASN A 17 1.92 19.08 1.83
N PHE A 18 3.10 19.63 1.61
CA PHE A 18 4.04 19.98 2.67
C PHE A 18 4.48 21.46 2.60
N PRO A 19 3.49 22.40 2.48
CA PRO A 19 3.83 23.82 2.40
C PRO A 19 4.55 24.27 3.68
N GLY A 20 5.51 25.17 3.52
CA GLY A 20 6.32 25.67 4.63
C GLY A 20 7.44 24.74 5.12
N HIS A 21 7.52 23.52 4.64
CA HIS A 21 8.64 22.59 4.87
C HIS A 21 9.67 22.69 3.74
N GLN A 22 10.93 22.45 4.08
CA GLN A 22 11.94 22.14 3.07
C GLN A 22 11.75 20.67 2.67
N ALA A 23 11.80 20.39 1.39
CA ALA A 23 11.64 19.05 0.85
C ALA A 23 12.76 18.71 -0.13
N LEU A 24 13.25 17.48 -0.05
CA LEU A 24 14.08 16.85 -1.07
C LEU A 24 13.22 15.81 -1.79
N VAL A 25 13.18 15.89 -3.12
CA VAL A 25 12.39 14.98 -3.96
C VAL A 25 13.34 14.28 -4.92
N CYS A 26 13.41 12.96 -4.83
CA CYS A 26 14.28 12.12 -5.65
C CYS A 26 13.48 11.01 -6.33
N THR A 27 13.69 10.84 -7.64
CA THR A 27 13.06 9.77 -8.41
C THR A 27 14.10 8.67 -8.72
N HIS A 28 13.69 7.44 -8.47
CA HIS A 28 14.42 6.24 -8.85
C HIS A 28 13.70 5.55 -10.00
N THR A 29 14.45 5.12 -11.02
CA THR A 29 13.91 4.50 -12.23
C THR A 29 14.22 3.01 -12.36
N ASP A 30 15.13 2.52 -11.52
CA ASP A 30 15.64 1.14 -11.53
C ASP A 30 14.80 0.18 -10.67
N GLY A 31 14.01 0.71 -9.76
CA GLY A 31 13.25 -0.06 -8.80
C GLY A 31 14.13 -0.82 -7.80
N HIS A 32 13.51 -1.39 -6.76
CA HIS A 32 14.23 -2.26 -5.85
C HIS A 32 14.48 -3.62 -6.53
N ASN A 33 15.71 -4.10 -6.52
CA ASN A 33 16.14 -5.35 -7.15
C ASN A 33 15.97 -5.39 -8.69
N GLY A 34 16.11 -4.24 -9.37
CA GLY A 34 16.05 -4.19 -10.83
C GLY A 34 14.63 -4.43 -11.40
N SER A 35 13.58 -4.21 -10.60
CA SER A 35 12.20 -4.40 -11.05
C SER A 35 11.75 -3.38 -12.11
N GLY A 36 12.53 -2.31 -12.33
CA GLY A 36 12.18 -1.22 -13.26
C GLY A 36 11.02 -0.34 -12.78
N ASN A 37 10.57 -0.50 -11.53
CA ASN A 37 9.48 0.30 -10.99
C ASN A 37 9.96 1.72 -10.67
N ILE A 38 9.38 2.70 -11.33
CA ILE A 38 9.64 4.11 -11.05
C ILE A 38 8.94 4.49 -9.74
N HIS A 39 9.70 5.08 -8.81
CA HIS A 39 9.17 5.56 -7.55
C HIS A 39 9.85 6.85 -7.11
N VAL A 40 9.14 7.66 -6.33
CA VAL A 40 9.59 8.97 -5.87
C VAL A 40 9.68 8.96 -4.35
N HIS A 41 10.84 9.37 -3.83
CA HIS A 41 11.04 9.64 -2.41
C HIS A 41 10.90 11.13 -2.15
N ILE A 42 10.09 11.46 -1.16
CA ILE A 42 9.92 12.83 -0.67
C ILE A 42 10.37 12.85 0.79
N ILE A 43 11.45 13.55 1.07
CA ILE A 43 12.00 13.72 2.41
C ILE A 43 11.76 15.16 2.81
N ILE A 44 11.03 15.38 3.90
CA ILE A 44 10.75 16.72 4.43
C ILE A 44 11.58 17.00 5.68
N ASN A 45 11.97 18.25 5.89
CA ASN A 45 12.46 18.67 7.19
C ASN A 45 11.33 18.57 8.22
N SER A 46 11.63 17.97 9.37
CA SER A 46 10.63 17.76 10.42
C SER A 46 10.04 19.08 10.96
N LEU A 47 10.81 20.16 10.97
CA LEU A 47 10.35 21.46 11.42
C LEU A 47 9.84 22.29 10.23
N ARG A 48 8.71 22.93 10.42
CA ARG A 48 8.19 23.92 9.47
C ARG A 48 9.07 25.17 9.50
N LYS A 49 9.44 25.66 8.33
CA LYS A 49 10.33 26.82 8.18
C LYS A 49 9.58 28.16 8.14
N TYR A 50 8.37 28.14 7.60
CA TYR A 50 7.52 29.32 7.43
C TYR A 50 6.12 29.04 7.93
N ASP A 51 5.46 30.09 8.47
CA ASP A 51 4.02 30.04 8.75
C ASP A 51 3.23 29.87 7.46
N ILE A 52 2.16 29.13 7.54
CA ILE A 52 1.19 28.95 6.46
C ILE A 52 -0.22 29.14 7.00
N PRO A 53 -1.21 29.41 6.14
CA PRO A 53 -2.61 29.33 6.53
C PRO A 53 -2.94 27.97 7.13
N LYS A 54 -3.76 27.96 8.19
CA LYS A 54 -4.26 26.69 8.75
C LYS A 54 -5.29 26.09 7.81
N GLU A 55 -5.10 24.85 7.47
CA GLU A 55 -6.01 24.06 6.65
C GLU A 55 -6.88 23.13 7.51
N ASP A 56 -8.03 22.72 7.00
CA ASP A 56 -9.03 21.92 7.74
C ASP A 56 -8.50 20.55 8.21
N TYR A 57 -7.53 19.98 7.49
CA TYR A 57 -6.89 18.71 7.86
C TYR A 57 -5.80 18.87 8.93
N MET A 58 -5.48 20.09 9.37
CA MET A 58 -4.53 20.36 10.43
C MET A 58 -5.25 20.37 11.78
N GLU A 59 -4.96 19.37 12.61
CA GLU A 59 -5.66 19.14 13.86
C GLU A 59 -5.34 20.23 14.91
N ARG A 60 -4.03 20.57 15.07
CA ARG A 60 -3.57 21.51 16.08
C ARG A 60 -3.37 22.90 15.50
N ASN A 61 -3.57 23.94 16.33
CA ASN A 61 -3.34 25.33 15.90
C ASN A 61 -1.86 25.58 15.54
N CYS A 62 -0.93 24.87 16.15
CA CYS A 62 0.50 25.01 15.87
C CYS A 62 0.96 24.24 14.61
N ASP A 63 0.10 23.41 14.00
CA ASP A 63 0.47 22.63 12.81
C ASP A 63 0.75 23.51 11.59
N SER A 64 0.29 24.78 11.59
CA SER A 64 0.55 25.76 10.54
C SER A 64 1.72 26.70 10.83
N LEU A 65 2.30 26.66 12.03
CA LEU A 65 3.30 27.64 12.48
C LEU A 65 4.73 27.16 12.26
N ALA A 66 5.63 28.10 11.98
CA ALA A 66 7.06 27.86 11.88
C ALA A 66 7.64 27.37 13.21
N GLY A 67 8.69 26.56 13.13
CA GLY A 67 9.36 25.97 14.31
C GLY A 67 8.67 24.76 14.92
N TYR A 68 7.46 24.43 14.50
CA TYR A 68 6.77 23.24 14.97
C TYR A 68 7.03 22.04 14.06
N LYS A 69 7.05 20.86 14.69
CA LYS A 69 7.23 19.59 13.97
C LYS A 69 6.00 19.25 13.12
N HIS A 70 6.27 18.69 11.96
CA HIS A 70 5.22 18.07 11.16
C HIS A 70 4.42 17.06 11.99
N HIS A 71 3.11 17.18 11.96
CA HIS A 71 2.17 16.32 12.66
C HIS A 71 1.29 15.60 11.65
N LEU A 72 1.40 14.27 11.60
CA LEU A 72 0.59 13.43 10.76
C LEU A 72 -0.62 12.91 11.55
N SER A 73 -1.73 13.63 11.48
CA SER A 73 -3.03 13.17 11.99
C SER A 73 -3.69 12.20 11.00
N LYS A 74 -4.81 11.59 11.42
CA LYS A 74 -5.62 10.75 10.52
C LYS A 74 -6.17 11.56 9.35
N ASP A 75 -6.67 12.76 9.61
CA ASP A 75 -7.25 13.63 8.59
C ASP A 75 -6.19 14.11 7.60
N TYR A 76 -4.98 14.42 8.12
CA TYR A 76 -3.85 14.76 7.27
C TYR A 76 -3.45 13.59 6.37
N LEU A 77 -3.41 12.36 6.90
CA LEU A 77 -3.12 11.16 6.11
C LEU A 77 -4.17 10.94 5.00
N GLN A 78 -5.44 11.10 5.30
CA GLN A 78 -6.52 11.01 4.31
C GLN A 78 -6.38 12.09 3.23
N HIS A 79 -6.03 13.32 3.61
CA HIS A 79 -5.75 14.40 2.68
C HIS A 79 -4.60 14.04 1.73
N LEU A 80 -3.50 13.50 2.26
CA LEU A 80 -2.35 13.07 1.46
C LEU A 80 -2.74 11.97 0.46
N GLN A 81 -3.49 10.97 0.91
CA GLN A 81 -3.98 9.87 0.05
C GLN A 81 -4.89 10.39 -1.06
N LYS A 82 -5.87 11.23 -0.71
CA LYS A 82 -6.77 11.87 -1.69
C LYS A 82 -6.00 12.71 -2.70
N SER A 83 -5.07 13.54 -2.23
CA SER A 83 -4.23 14.37 -3.11
C SER A 83 -3.42 13.55 -4.11
N LEU A 84 -2.90 12.38 -3.69
CA LEU A 84 -2.20 11.47 -4.58
C LEU A 84 -3.16 10.86 -5.63
N MET A 85 -4.33 10.40 -5.19
CA MET A 85 -5.35 9.84 -6.08
C MET A 85 -5.83 10.85 -7.11
N ASP A 86 -6.02 12.11 -6.72
CA ASP A 86 -6.40 13.20 -7.63
C ASP A 86 -5.34 13.42 -8.74
N ILE A 87 -4.05 13.37 -8.38
CA ILE A 87 -2.95 13.45 -9.36
C ILE A 87 -2.98 12.24 -10.29
N CYS A 88 -3.12 11.03 -9.75
CA CYS A 88 -3.18 9.81 -10.55
C CYS A 88 -4.36 9.83 -11.55
N ASN A 89 -5.54 10.27 -11.11
CA ASN A 89 -6.72 10.42 -11.95
C ASN A 89 -6.49 11.45 -13.07
N ARG A 90 -5.95 12.62 -12.73
CA ARG A 90 -5.64 13.68 -13.70
C ARG A 90 -4.66 13.21 -14.79
N GLU A 91 -3.67 12.42 -14.39
CA GLU A 91 -2.61 11.91 -15.28
C GLU A 91 -2.96 10.57 -15.92
N ASN A 92 -4.18 10.03 -15.73
CA ASN A 92 -4.62 8.71 -16.20
C ASN A 92 -3.67 7.58 -15.78
N LEU A 93 -3.12 7.65 -14.56
CA LEU A 93 -2.27 6.60 -13.99
C LEU A 93 -3.13 5.56 -13.29
N HIS A 94 -2.72 4.29 -13.41
CA HIS A 94 -3.33 3.23 -12.61
C HIS A 94 -3.11 3.50 -11.12
N GLN A 95 -4.17 3.37 -10.34
CA GLN A 95 -4.11 3.59 -8.90
C GLN A 95 -4.92 2.54 -8.14
N VAL A 96 -4.57 2.38 -6.87
CA VAL A 96 -5.34 1.63 -5.88
C VAL A 96 -6.15 2.63 -5.07
N ASP A 97 -7.40 2.31 -4.72
CA ASP A 97 -8.18 3.12 -3.79
C ASP A 97 -7.54 3.05 -2.39
N LEU A 98 -6.97 4.18 -1.95
CA LEU A 98 -6.31 4.31 -0.67
C LEU A 98 -7.26 4.73 0.46
N LEU A 99 -8.47 5.16 0.13
CA LEU A 99 -9.46 5.68 1.09
C LEU A 99 -10.45 4.62 1.55
N SER A 100 -10.78 3.67 0.69
CA SER A 100 -11.65 2.56 1.04
C SER A 100 -10.92 1.52 1.90
N PRO A 101 -11.55 1.03 2.95
CA PRO A 101 -10.97 -0.06 3.74
C PRO A 101 -10.85 -1.33 2.90
N SER A 102 -9.75 -2.05 3.04
CA SER A 102 -9.59 -3.37 2.43
C SER A 102 -10.63 -4.35 3.01
N GLU A 103 -11.36 -5.06 2.16
CA GLU A 103 -12.29 -6.12 2.57
C GLU A 103 -11.56 -7.24 3.31
N ASN A 104 -10.37 -7.60 2.83
CA ASN A 104 -9.53 -8.64 3.41
C ASN A 104 -8.20 -8.05 3.91
N LYS A 105 -8.13 -7.77 5.21
CA LYS A 105 -6.89 -7.31 5.84
C LYS A 105 -6.01 -8.50 6.17
N ILE A 106 -4.84 -8.58 5.53
CA ILE A 106 -3.76 -9.48 5.92
C ILE A 106 -2.63 -8.66 6.55
N THR A 107 -1.97 -9.21 7.57
CA THR A 107 -0.81 -8.57 8.18
C THR A 107 0.42 -8.75 7.31
N ASP A 108 1.39 -7.84 7.41
CA ASP A 108 2.70 -7.98 6.74
C ASP A 108 3.35 -9.32 7.06
N LYS A 109 3.23 -9.77 8.32
CA LYS A 109 3.73 -11.08 8.75
C LYS A 109 3.12 -12.24 7.96
N GLU A 110 1.80 -12.21 7.73
CA GLU A 110 1.10 -13.21 6.92
C GLU A 110 1.52 -13.12 5.45
N TYR A 111 1.56 -11.91 4.89
CA TYR A 111 1.99 -11.66 3.51
C TYR A 111 3.39 -12.23 3.23
N TYR A 112 4.37 -11.86 4.07
CA TYR A 112 5.73 -12.36 3.90
C TYR A 112 5.87 -13.85 4.20
N ALA A 113 5.04 -14.43 5.07
CA ALA A 113 5.02 -15.86 5.31
C ALA A 113 4.53 -16.62 4.06
N VAL A 114 3.46 -16.15 3.42
CA VAL A 114 2.98 -16.72 2.13
C VAL A 114 4.07 -16.62 1.08
N LYS A 115 4.66 -15.45 0.88
CA LYS A 115 5.70 -15.23 -0.14
C LYS A 115 6.92 -16.14 0.04
N ARG A 116 7.41 -16.30 1.30
CA ARG A 116 8.54 -17.19 1.58
C ARG A 116 8.21 -18.66 1.33
N ASN A 117 7.01 -19.10 1.71
CA ASN A 117 6.62 -20.49 1.55
C ASN A 117 6.23 -20.82 0.11
N GLN A 118 5.68 -19.85 -0.64
CA GLN A 118 5.48 -19.99 -2.09
C GLN A 118 6.83 -20.25 -2.78
N LYS A 119 7.84 -19.44 -2.50
CA LYS A 119 9.19 -19.64 -3.07
C LYS A 119 9.80 -21.01 -2.75
N LYS A 120 9.50 -21.58 -1.58
CA LYS A 120 9.93 -22.95 -1.22
C LYS A 120 9.16 -24.00 -2.03
N LEU A 121 7.86 -23.79 -2.17
CA LEU A 121 7.00 -24.68 -2.97
C LEU A 121 7.40 -24.66 -4.44
N ASP A 122 7.69 -23.50 -5.01
CA ASP A 122 8.13 -23.34 -6.39
C ASP A 122 9.41 -24.15 -6.64
N LYS A 123 10.40 -24.03 -5.76
CA LYS A 123 11.64 -24.82 -5.86
C LYS A 123 11.41 -26.33 -5.79
N LEU A 124 10.49 -26.77 -4.91
CA LEU A 124 10.12 -28.17 -4.81
C LEU A 124 9.43 -28.65 -6.10
N ASN A 125 8.54 -27.83 -6.63
CA ASN A 125 7.81 -28.13 -7.87
C ASN A 125 8.76 -28.17 -9.07
N GLU A 126 9.78 -27.33 -9.14
CA GLU A 126 10.84 -27.40 -10.15
C GLU A 126 11.57 -28.76 -10.12
N GLN A 127 11.88 -29.27 -8.92
CA GLN A 127 12.50 -30.61 -8.76
C GLN A 127 11.55 -31.74 -9.21
N ILE A 128 10.27 -31.69 -8.78
CA ILE A 128 9.25 -32.66 -9.16
C ILE A 128 9.08 -32.71 -10.69
N LEU A 129 9.08 -31.55 -11.34
CA LEU A 129 8.98 -31.45 -12.80
C LEU A 129 10.24 -31.99 -13.49
N ALA A 130 11.43 -31.74 -12.93
CA ALA A 130 12.69 -32.28 -13.44
C ALA A 130 12.74 -33.81 -13.37
N ASP A 131 12.08 -34.41 -12.36
CA ASP A 131 11.95 -35.84 -12.17
C ASP A 131 10.82 -36.45 -13.08
N GLY A 132 10.19 -35.63 -13.94
CA GLY A 132 9.11 -36.07 -14.85
C GLY A 132 7.75 -36.28 -14.17
N LEU A 133 7.58 -35.76 -12.95
CA LEU A 133 6.37 -35.89 -12.17
C LEU A 133 5.55 -34.56 -12.20
N THR A 134 4.25 -34.67 -11.93
CA THR A 134 3.36 -33.49 -11.89
C THR A 134 3.17 -33.02 -10.44
N PRO A 135 3.44 -31.73 -10.14
CA PRO A 135 3.20 -31.19 -8.81
C PRO A 135 1.72 -31.23 -8.40
N ARG A 136 1.44 -31.67 -7.18
CA ARG A 136 0.07 -31.68 -6.64
C ARG A 136 -0.43 -30.32 -6.20
N ARG A 137 0.48 -29.41 -5.83
CA ARG A 137 0.17 -28.06 -5.39
C ARG A 137 1.09 -27.07 -6.07
N THR A 138 0.52 -26.04 -6.66
CA THR A 138 1.26 -24.93 -7.29
C THR A 138 1.18 -23.63 -6.49
N THR A 139 0.18 -23.51 -5.61
CA THR A 139 -0.05 -22.32 -4.79
C THR A 139 0.03 -22.66 -3.33
N PHE A 140 0.81 -21.89 -2.58
CA PHE A 140 0.89 -21.98 -1.13
C PHE A 140 -0.24 -21.18 -0.48
N GLN A 141 -0.97 -21.82 0.44
CA GLN A 141 -2.03 -21.21 1.23
C GLN A 141 -1.78 -21.49 2.71
N THR A 142 -1.91 -20.45 3.55
CA THR A 142 -1.86 -20.65 5.01
C THR A 142 -3.15 -21.28 5.51
N GLN A 143 -3.09 -21.98 6.66
CA GLN A 143 -4.29 -22.50 7.31
C GLN A 143 -5.31 -21.39 7.60
N LYS A 144 -4.85 -20.22 7.99
CA LYS A 144 -5.71 -19.06 8.27
C LYS A 144 -6.43 -18.56 7.02
N GLN A 145 -5.73 -18.53 5.88
CA GLN A 145 -6.34 -18.17 4.61
C GLN A 145 -7.34 -19.23 4.16
N TYR A 146 -6.98 -20.51 4.28
CA TYR A 146 -7.88 -21.61 3.99
C TYR A 146 -9.20 -21.51 4.79
N LEU A 147 -9.09 -21.24 6.10
CA LEU A 147 -10.28 -21.05 6.95
C LEU A 147 -11.11 -19.82 6.55
N ARG A 148 -10.47 -18.72 6.19
CA ARG A 148 -11.20 -17.52 5.69
C ARG A 148 -11.98 -17.83 4.42
N ASP A 149 -11.35 -18.53 3.48
CA ASP A 149 -11.98 -18.88 2.21
C ASP A 149 -13.13 -19.85 2.43
N ALA A 150 -12.96 -20.88 3.28
CA ALA A 150 -13.99 -21.81 3.65
C ALA A 150 -15.17 -21.12 4.36
N ILE A 151 -14.90 -20.21 5.30
CA ILE A 151 -15.94 -19.41 5.97
C ILE A 151 -16.68 -18.54 4.97
N ALA A 152 -15.99 -17.88 4.06
CA ALA A 152 -16.60 -17.06 3.03
C ALA A 152 -17.51 -17.88 2.12
N GLU A 153 -17.03 -19.02 1.64
CA GLU A 153 -17.78 -19.94 0.78
C GLU A 153 -19.05 -20.45 1.47
N ILE A 154 -18.91 -20.96 2.73
CA ILE A 154 -20.05 -21.46 3.50
C ILE A 154 -21.06 -20.35 3.83
N SER A 155 -20.58 -19.12 4.11
CA SER A 155 -21.44 -17.97 4.38
C SER A 155 -22.37 -17.61 3.21
N HIS A 156 -21.94 -17.88 1.98
CA HIS A 156 -22.78 -17.65 0.79
C HIS A 156 -23.81 -18.76 0.54
N ILE A 157 -23.59 -19.95 1.08
CA ILE A 157 -24.42 -21.14 0.83
C ILE A 157 -25.37 -21.42 1.99
N ALA A 158 -24.95 -21.15 3.22
CA ALA A 158 -25.68 -21.44 4.44
C ALA A 158 -27.02 -20.64 4.52
N LYS A 159 -28.10 -21.32 4.89
CA LYS A 159 -29.43 -20.73 5.02
C LYS A 159 -29.58 -19.98 6.35
N ASP A 160 -28.95 -20.48 7.39
CA ASP A 160 -29.00 -19.93 8.74
C ASP A 160 -27.71 -20.31 9.51
N VAL A 161 -27.61 -19.84 10.76
CA VAL A 161 -26.42 -20.05 11.63
C VAL A 161 -26.21 -21.52 11.99
N GLU A 162 -27.28 -22.32 12.13
CA GLU A 162 -27.16 -23.74 12.45
C GLU A 162 -26.70 -24.54 11.24
N ASP A 163 -27.17 -24.20 10.05
CA ASP A 163 -26.71 -24.77 8.79
C ASP A 163 -25.23 -24.41 8.54
N PHE A 164 -24.83 -23.15 8.77
CA PHE A 164 -23.44 -22.72 8.72
C PHE A 164 -22.52 -23.54 9.63
N LYS A 165 -22.92 -23.76 10.90
CA LYS A 165 -22.14 -24.56 11.85
C LYS A 165 -21.99 -26.02 11.45
N LYS A 166 -22.94 -26.58 10.73
CA LYS A 166 -22.86 -27.96 10.25
C LYS A 166 -21.95 -28.13 9.04
N GLN A 167 -21.79 -27.07 8.25
CA GLN A 167 -20.99 -27.11 7.04
C GLN A 167 -19.51 -26.71 7.29
N LEU A 168 -19.23 -26.05 8.42
CA LEU A 168 -17.89 -25.67 8.84
C LEU A 168 -17.17 -26.86 9.49
#